data_2b15e6e0ca4cdb347a95ab9ff6a6cb95
#
_entry.id   2b15e6e0ca4cdb347a95ab9ff6a6cb95
#
_cell.length_a   1.000
_cell.length_b   1.000
_cell.length_c   1.000
_cell.angle_alpha   90.00
_cell.angle_beta   90.00
_cell.angle_gamma   90.00
#
_symmetry.space_group_name_H-M   'P 1'
#
loop_
_entity.id
_entity.type
_entity.pdbx_description
1 polymer ?
#
loop_
_entity_poly.entity_id
_entity_poly.type
_entity_poly.pdbx_seq_one_letter_code
_entity_poly.pdbx_strand_id
1 'polypeptide(L)'
;MSNRKTVMVCDDEVDLLYLFKSALEPTYDVLAVESGRGCIEKFIEERQKGKKVDVLLLDYKLGDMLGDIVACKIHELNGVKTFLISAYELEEAVVSHLMERGCIIGVMRKPIRMTVMIKELEKALDIS
;
A
#
# COMPACT_ATOMS: atom_id res chain seq x y z
N MET A 1 23.01 -4.98 -7.55
CA MET A 1 21.55 -4.88 -7.73
C MET A 1 20.84 -5.49 -6.55
N SER A 2 19.84 -4.79 -6.08
CA SER A 2 19.06 -5.28 -4.96
C SER A 2 18.05 -6.33 -5.44
N ASN A 3 17.98 -7.49 -4.75
CA ASN A 3 16.94 -8.49 -4.96
C ASN A 3 15.79 -8.26 -3.99
N ARG A 4 15.80 -7.12 -3.32
CA ARG A 4 14.80 -6.79 -2.33
C ARG A 4 13.47 -6.47 -3.00
N LYS A 5 12.39 -6.85 -2.34
CA LYS A 5 11.06 -6.44 -2.77
C LYS A 5 10.83 -4.97 -2.44
N THR A 6 10.04 -4.31 -3.24
CA THR A 6 9.70 -2.90 -3.07
C THR A 6 8.31 -2.75 -2.51
N VAL A 7 8.21 -2.02 -1.40
CA VAL A 7 6.95 -1.68 -0.74
C VAL A 7 6.73 -0.17 -0.88
N MET A 8 5.58 0.21 -1.40
CA MET A 8 5.20 1.62 -1.43
C MET A 8 4.20 1.88 -0.32
N VAL A 9 4.44 2.91 0.47
CA VAL A 9 3.57 3.29 1.59
C VAL A 9 3.00 4.67 1.31
N CYS A 10 1.69 4.79 1.39
CA CYS A 10 0.98 6.04 1.18
C CYS A 10 0.15 6.40 2.40
N ASP A 11 0.50 7.49 3.06
CA ASP A 11 -0.19 7.98 4.26
C ASP A 11 0.06 9.48 4.39
N ASP A 12 -0.99 10.26 4.66
CA ASP A 12 -0.85 11.71 4.82
C ASP A 12 -0.39 12.12 6.22
N GLU A 13 -0.37 11.18 7.16
CA GLU A 13 0.23 11.42 8.47
C GLU A 13 1.74 11.15 8.38
N VAL A 14 2.51 12.22 8.31
CA VAL A 14 3.95 12.15 8.06
C VAL A 14 4.69 11.32 9.13
N ASP A 15 4.30 11.47 10.39
CA ASP A 15 4.93 10.73 11.48
C ASP A 15 4.72 9.22 11.32
N LEU A 16 3.52 8.82 10.97
CA LEU A 16 3.17 7.41 10.76
C LEU A 16 3.88 6.86 9.52
N LEU A 17 3.92 7.64 8.46
CA LEU A 17 4.64 7.29 7.23
C LEU A 17 6.11 7.01 7.52
N TYR A 18 6.74 7.89 8.31
CA TYR A 18 8.13 7.74 8.71
C TYR A 18 8.35 6.49 9.55
N LEU A 19 7.41 6.19 10.44
CA LEU A 19 7.46 5.00 11.27
C LEU A 19 7.41 3.72 10.43
N PHE A 20 6.50 3.65 9.48
CA PHE A 20 6.40 2.52 8.55
C PHE A 20 7.68 2.36 7.75
N LYS A 21 8.18 3.45 7.21
CA LYS A 21 9.41 3.45 6.44
C LYS A 21 10.58 2.89 7.27
N SER A 22 10.76 3.40 8.47
CA SER A 22 11.84 2.95 9.36
C SER A 22 11.72 1.47 9.70
N ALA A 23 10.50 0.98 9.93
CA ALA A 23 10.27 -0.41 10.28
C ALA A 23 10.52 -1.37 9.11
N LEU A 24 10.25 -0.92 7.88
CA LEU A 24 10.32 -1.77 6.70
C LEU A 24 11.66 -1.71 5.97
N GLU A 25 12.40 -0.62 6.07
CA GLU A 25 13.66 -0.43 5.37
C GLU A 25 14.72 -1.50 5.63
N PRO A 26 14.82 -2.10 6.82
CA PRO A 26 15.79 -3.18 7.00
C PRO A 26 15.57 -4.38 6.07
N THR A 27 14.35 -4.59 5.60
CA THR A 27 14.00 -5.77 4.80
C THR A 27 13.63 -5.41 3.35
N TYR A 28 13.01 -4.26 3.13
CA TYR A 28 12.45 -3.89 1.84
C TYR A 28 13.01 -2.56 1.35
N ASP A 29 12.96 -2.38 0.03
CA ASP A 29 13.12 -1.04 -0.53
C ASP A 29 11.76 -0.35 -0.33
N VAL A 30 11.77 0.85 0.25
CA VAL A 30 10.54 1.54 0.62
C VAL A 30 10.40 2.85 -0.13
N LEU A 31 9.24 3.03 -0.76
CA LEU A 31 8.84 4.29 -1.37
C LEU A 31 7.75 4.88 -0.49
N ALA A 32 7.93 6.10 -0.03
CA ALA A 32 6.99 6.77 0.86
C ALA A 32 6.37 7.98 0.17
N VAL A 33 5.04 8.04 0.14
CA VAL A 33 4.30 9.15 -0.48
C VAL A 33 3.21 9.63 0.46
N GLU A 34 2.88 10.92 0.38
CA GLU A 34 2.01 11.59 1.35
C GLU A 34 0.59 11.86 0.85
N SER A 35 0.30 11.58 -0.42
CA SER A 35 -1.01 11.87 -0.99
C SER A 35 -1.43 10.79 -1.98
N GLY A 36 -2.72 10.72 -2.26
CA GLY A 36 -3.24 9.79 -3.25
C GLY A 36 -2.73 10.11 -4.65
N ARG A 37 -2.71 11.37 -5.01
CA ARG A 37 -2.16 11.81 -6.28
C ARG A 37 -0.69 11.45 -6.39
N GLY A 38 0.09 11.72 -5.35
CA GLY A 38 1.51 11.36 -5.29
C GLY A 38 1.74 9.87 -5.42
N CYS A 39 0.84 9.07 -4.85
CA CYS A 39 0.89 7.61 -4.94
C CYS A 39 0.75 7.16 -6.40
N ILE A 40 -0.25 7.66 -7.10
CA ILE A 40 -0.50 7.31 -8.50
C ILE A 40 0.68 7.76 -9.38
N GLU A 41 1.13 9.00 -9.20
CA GLU A 41 2.26 9.55 -9.96
C GLU A 41 3.54 8.75 -9.73
N LYS A 42 3.83 8.39 -8.48
CA LYS A 42 5.02 7.62 -8.13
C LYS A 42 4.96 6.21 -8.72
N PHE A 43 3.79 5.59 -8.68
CA PHE A 43 3.60 4.27 -9.26
C PHE A 43 3.90 4.29 -10.77
N ILE A 44 3.37 5.27 -11.48
CA ILE A 44 3.58 5.45 -12.91
C ILE A 44 5.07 5.71 -13.20
N GLU A 45 5.69 6.59 -12.41
CA GLU A 45 7.10 6.93 -12.55
C GLU A 45 8.00 5.69 -12.42
N GLU A 46 7.75 4.85 -11.42
CA GLU A 46 8.54 3.64 -11.21
C GLU A 46 8.37 2.66 -12.38
N ARG A 47 7.16 2.53 -12.89
CA ARG A 47 6.92 1.68 -14.06
C ARG A 47 7.66 2.17 -15.29
N GLN A 48 7.68 3.47 -15.50
CA GLN A 48 8.39 4.06 -16.64
C GLN A 48 9.89 3.82 -16.56
N LYS A 49 10.43 3.67 -15.35
CA LYS A 49 11.83 3.33 -15.11
C LYS A 49 12.09 1.82 -15.20
N GLY A 50 11.07 1.02 -15.46
CA GLY A 50 11.19 -0.43 -15.48
C GLY A 50 11.31 -1.05 -14.10
N LYS A 51 10.96 -0.32 -13.06
CA LYS A 51 11.01 -0.80 -11.67
C LYS A 51 9.64 -1.28 -11.24
N LYS A 52 9.63 -2.36 -10.46
CA LYS A 52 8.39 -2.97 -9.98
C LYS A 52 8.12 -2.58 -8.55
N VAL A 53 6.88 -2.18 -8.27
CA VAL A 53 6.36 -2.07 -6.90
C VAL A 53 5.67 -3.39 -6.60
N ASP A 54 6.09 -4.07 -5.54
CA ASP A 54 5.57 -5.41 -5.22
C ASP A 54 4.33 -5.37 -4.36
N VAL A 55 4.26 -4.42 -3.41
CA VAL A 55 3.11 -4.25 -2.52
C VAL A 55 2.89 -2.76 -2.26
N LEU A 56 1.63 -2.38 -2.15
CA LEU A 56 1.21 -1.03 -1.76
C LEU A 56 0.46 -1.09 -0.43
N LEU A 57 0.92 -0.31 0.54
CA LEU A 57 0.21 -0.07 1.80
C LEU A 57 -0.41 1.31 1.70
N LEU A 58 -1.72 1.38 1.73
CA LEU A 58 -2.45 2.58 1.32
C LEU A 58 -3.48 2.97 2.37
N ASP A 59 -3.29 4.15 2.97
CA ASP A 59 -4.25 4.71 3.92
C ASP A 59 -5.58 4.98 3.21
N TYR A 60 -6.68 4.64 3.86
CA TYR A 60 -8.01 4.85 3.29
C TYR A 60 -8.36 6.33 3.18
N LYS A 61 -8.05 7.11 4.21
CA LYS A 61 -8.34 8.55 4.21
C LYS A 61 -7.08 9.37 3.95
N LEU A 62 -6.86 9.69 2.70
CA LEU A 62 -5.83 10.63 2.29
C LEU A 62 -6.49 12.01 2.17
N GLY A 63 -5.72 13.07 2.37
CA GLY A 63 -6.29 14.41 2.36
C GLY A 63 -6.90 14.82 1.03
N ASP A 64 -6.39 14.28 -0.08
CA ASP A 64 -6.82 14.64 -1.42
C ASP A 64 -7.82 13.69 -2.05
N MET A 65 -7.83 12.43 -1.64
CA MET A 65 -8.77 11.44 -2.16
C MET A 65 -8.84 10.21 -1.25
N LEU A 66 -9.86 9.40 -1.42
CA LEU A 66 -10.00 8.17 -0.65
C LEU A 66 -9.10 7.07 -1.23
N GLY A 67 -8.59 6.23 -0.34
CA GLY A 67 -7.68 5.15 -0.71
C GLY A 67 -8.26 4.13 -1.67
N ASP A 68 -9.58 3.86 -1.60
CA ASP A 68 -10.22 2.94 -2.53
C ASP A 68 -10.15 3.44 -3.97
N ILE A 69 -10.25 4.76 -4.16
CA ILE A 69 -10.12 5.39 -5.48
C ILE A 69 -8.70 5.18 -6.00
N VAL A 70 -7.71 5.42 -5.15
CA VAL A 70 -6.30 5.22 -5.52
C VAL A 70 -6.03 3.76 -5.87
N ALA A 71 -6.52 2.83 -5.03
CA ALA A 71 -6.32 1.40 -5.23
C ALA A 71 -6.87 0.93 -6.58
N CYS A 72 -8.09 1.34 -6.90
CA CYS A 72 -8.72 0.94 -8.16
C CYS A 72 -8.03 1.59 -9.37
N LYS A 73 -7.58 2.83 -9.23
CA LYS A 73 -6.83 3.51 -10.28
C LYS A 73 -5.53 2.78 -10.60
N ILE A 74 -4.80 2.41 -9.56
CA ILE A 74 -3.54 1.66 -9.72
C ILE A 74 -3.82 0.28 -10.30
N HIS A 75 -4.92 -0.37 -9.89
CA HIS A 75 -5.31 -1.65 -10.44
C HIS A 75 -5.53 -1.56 -11.96
N GLU A 76 -6.15 -0.50 -12.44
CA GLU A 76 -6.34 -0.25 -13.86
C GLU A 76 -5.02 -0.12 -14.63
N LEU A 77 -3.95 0.24 -13.93
CA LEU A 77 -2.61 0.40 -14.51
C LEU A 77 -1.78 -0.87 -14.41
N ASN A 78 -2.41 -2.04 -14.41
CA ASN A 78 -1.80 -3.37 -14.23
C ASN A 78 -1.41 -3.69 -12.81
N GLY A 79 -1.90 -2.92 -11.89
CA GLY A 79 -2.00 -3.30 -10.51
C GLY A 79 -0.75 -3.67 -9.75
N VAL A 80 -0.97 -3.74 -8.47
CA VAL A 80 -0.02 -4.22 -7.49
C VAL A 80 -0.86 -4.77 -6.34
N LYS A 81 -0.32 -5.70 -5.58
CA LYS A 81 -0.99 -6.19 -4.37
C LYS A 81 -1.14 -5.03 -3.41
N THR A 82 -2.38 -4.67 -3.07
CA THR A 82 -2.68 -3.49 -2.26
C THR A 82 -3.43 -3.87 -0.99
N PHE A 83 -2.93 -3.37 0.15
CA PHE A 83 -3.66 -3.39 1.42
C PHE A 83 -4.17 -1.99 1.70
N LEU A 84 -5.45 -1.88 2.04
CA LEU A 84 -5.98 -0.64 2.61
C LEU A 84 -5.72 -0.65 4.11
N ILE A 85 -5.36 0.51 4.63
CA ILE A 85 -5.13 0.71 6.06
C ILE A 85 -6.12 1.76 6.52
N SER A 86 -6.92 1.45 7.55
CA SER A 86 -7.98 2.35 7.98
C SER A 86 -8.07 2.45 9.50
N ALA A 87 -8.27 3.67 9.99
CA ALA A 87 -8.60 3.91 11.40
C ALA A 87 -10.07 3.59 11.68
N TYR A 88 -10.86 3.43 10.63
CA TYR A 88 -12.30 3.19 10.71
C TYR A 88 -12.63 1.80 10.21
N GLU A 89 -13.73 1.25 10.70
CA GLU A 89 -14.26 0.02 10.18
C GLU A 89 -14.95 0.31 8.85
N LEU A 90 -14.48 -0.34 7.79
CA LEU A 90 -15.09 -0.19 6.47
C LEU A 90 -16.24 -1.15 6.32
N GLU A 91 -17.28 -0.73 5.60
CA GLU A 91 -18.44 -1.58 5.35
C GLU A 91 -18.00 -2.86 4.62
N GLU A 92 -18.50 -4.00 5.09
CA GLU A 92 -18.17 -5.30 4.54
C GLU A 92 -18.47 -5.38 3.04
N ALA A 93 -19.59 -4.80 2.62
CA ALA A 93 -19.97 -4.79 1.21
C ALA A 93 -18.95 -4.03 0.34
N VAL A 94 -18.41 -2.93 0.86
CA VAL A 94 -17.40 -2.14 0.15
C VAL A 94 -16.10 -2.92 0.02
N VAL A 95 -15.66 -3.53 1.13
CA VAL A 95 -14.42 -4.33 1.14
C VAL A 95 -14.55 -5.52 0.18
N SER A 96 -15.66 -6.24 0.26
CA SER A 96 -15.90 -7.39 -0.63
C SER A 96 -15.89 -6.99 -2.09
N HIS A 97 -16.49 -5.87 -2.43
CA HIS A 97 -16.52 -5.36 -3.80
C HIS A 97 -15.11 -5.03 -4.31
N LEU A 98 -14.31 -4.37 -3.48
CA LEU A 98 -12.93 -4.02 -3.84
C LEU A 98 -12.06 -5.27 -4.02
N MET A 99 -12.26 -6.28 -3.16
CA MET A 99 -11.53 -7.53 -3.27
C MET A 99 -11.93 -8.33 -4.51
N GLU A 100 -13.22 -8.40 -4.80
CA GLU A 100 -13.73 -9.08 -5.99
C GLU A 100 -13.21 -8.46 -7.28
N ARG A 101 -13.10 -7.14 -7.30
CA ARG A 101 -12.54 -6.42 -8.45
C ARG A 101 -11.00 -6.53 -8.53
N GLY A 102 -10.37 -7.04 -7.50
CA GLY A 102 -8.91 -7.13 -7.45
C GLY A 102 -8.20 -5.83 -7.10
N CYS A 103 -8.94 -4.80 -6.67
CA CYS A 103 -8.34 -3.52 -6.32
C CYS A 103 -7.52 -3.59 -5.03
N ILE A 104 -7.92 -4.47 -4.11
CA ILE A 104 -7.20 -4.71 -2.87
C ILE A 104 -7.12 -6.20 -2.58
N ILE A 105 -6.15 -6.61 -1.75
CA ILE A 105 -6.04 -7.99 -1.29
C ILE A 105 -6.40 -8.13 0.19
N GLY A 106 -6.57 -7.04 0.90
CA GLY A 106 -6.95 -7.08 2.30
C GLY A 106 -7.01 -5.69 2.91
N VAL A 107 -7.44 -5.65 4.16
CA VAL A 107 -7.56 -4.41 4.94
C VAL A 107 -6.87 -4.62 6.28
N MET A 108 -6.11 -3.61 6.72
CA MET A 108 -5.52 -3.58 8.05
C MET A 108 -6.13 -2.44 8.84
N ARG A 109 -6.35 -2.66 10.12
CA ARG A 109 -6.96 -1.68 11.03
C ARG A 109 -5.88 -0.93 11.81
N LYS A 110 -5.99 0.39 11.89
CA LYS A 110 -5.14 1.20 12.78
C LYS A 110 -5.65 1.12 14.22
N PRO A 111 -4.79 1.12 15.23
CA PRO A 111 -3.32 1.14 15.15
C PRO A 111 -2.77 -0.22 14.72
N ILE A 112 -1.81 -0.21 13.80
CA ILE A 112 -1.25 -1.44 13.25
C ILE A 112 -0.02 -1.86 14.06
N ARG A 113 -0.01 -3.12 14.45
CA ARG A 113 1.19 -3.71 15.04
C ARG A 113 2.15 -4.05 13.90
N MET A 114 3.39 -3.63 14.02
CA MET A 114 4.39 -3.90 12.98
C MET A 114 4.61 -5.39 12.74
N THR A 115 4.52 -6.21 13.79
CA THR A 115 4.64 -7.66 13.64
C THR A 115 3.53 -8.25 12.78
N VAL A 116 2.31 -7.73 12.90
CA VAL A 116 1.17 -8.17 12.09
C VAL A 116 1.35 -7.71 10.64
N MET A 117 1.75 -6.46 10.44
CA MET A 117 2.00 -5.91 9.11
C MET A 117 3.07 -6.71 8.38
N ILE A 118 4.18 -7.00 9.04
CA ILE A 118 5.27 -7.76 8.44
C ILE A 118 4.82 -9.15 8.02
N LYS A 119 4.03 -9.82 8.85
CA LYS A 119 3.49 -11.14 8.51
C LYS A 119 2.58 -11.09 7.29
N GLU A 120 1.72 -10.08 7.21
CA GLU A 120 0.83 -9.94 6.06
C GLU A 120 1.63 -9.66 4.78
N LEU A 121 2.68 -8.84 4.87
CA LEU A 121 3.57 -8.59 3.75
C LEU A 121 4.29 -9.85 3.30
N GLU A 122 4.79 -10.64 4.23
CA GLU A 122 5.47 -11.90 3.91
C GLU A 122 4.54 -12.85 3.16
N LYS A 123 3.29 -12.97 3.60
CA LYS A 123 2.29 -13.79 2.92
C LYS A 123 2.01 -13.27 1.52
N ALA A 124 1.83 -11.96 1.38
CA ALA A 124 1.51 -11.34 0.09
C ALA A 124 2.66 -11.48 -0.90
N LEU A 125 3.89 -11.43 -0.42
CA LEU A 125 5.10 -11.53 -1.23
C LEU A 125 5.62 -12.95 -1.37
N ASP A 126 4.92 -13.91 -0.80
CA ASP A 126 5.27 -15.33 -0.83
C ASP A 126 6.69 -15.59 -0.31
N ILE A 127 7.04 -14.88 0.74
CA ILE A 127 8.30 -15.05 1.44
C ILE A 127 8.05 -15.98 2.62
N SER A 128 8.59 -17.15 2.56
CA SER A 128 8.48 -18.15 3.63
C SER A 128 9.74 -18.15 4.49
#